data_7ca89c96e7ac05d29e242525d5b6833f
#
_entry.id   7ca89c96e7ac05d29e242525d5b6833f
#
_cell.length_a   1.000
_cell.length_b   1.000
_cell.length_c   1.000
_cell.angle_alpha   90.00
_cell.angle_beta   90.00
_cell.angle_gamma   90.00
#
_symmetry.space_group_name_H-M   'P 1'
#
loop_
_entity.id
_entity.type
_entity.pdbx_description
1 polymer ?
#
loop_
_entity_poly.entity_id
_entity_poly.type
_entity_poly.pdbx_seq_one_letter_code
_entity_poly.pdbx_strand_id
1 'polypeptide(L)'
;VESEEDLKEINRRIVKLGEQFHKPVVATCDVHFMDPQDEIYRRIIMTGKGFDDADEQAPLFLRTTEEMLEEFSYLGSEKAEEVVITNPRKISDLVEKISPIRAGKFPPVIEDSDKTLRRICYDRAHEIYGEELPEIVSARLERELNSIISNGYAVMYIIAQKLVWKSNEDG
;
A
#
# COMPACT_ATOMS: atom_id res chain seq x y z
N VAL A 1 -7.56 24.17 -6.44
CA VAL A 1 -6.59 25.28 -6.64
C VAL A 1 -6.77 25.77 -8.06
N GLU A 2 -7.21 27.02 -8.22
CA GLU A 2 -7.59 27.54 -9.54
C GLU A 2 -6.41 28.27 -10.24
N SER A 3 -5.36 28.60 -9.48
CA SER A 3 -4.21 29.30 -10.02
C SER A 3 -2.91 28.95 -9.26
N GLU A 4 -1.78 29.25 -9.89
CA GLU A 4 -0.46 29.14 -9.25
C GLU A 4 -0.34 30.08 -8.05
N GLU A 5 -0.93 31.26 -8.08
CA GLU A 5 -0.88 32.19 -6.95
C GLU A 5 -1.69 31.69 -5.74
N ASP A 6 -2.81 31.01 -5.97
CA ASP A 6 -3.56 30.34 -4.89
C ASP A 6 -2.69 29.28 -4.19
N LEU A 7 -1.94 28.50 -4.98
CA LEU A 7 -1.04 27.48 -4.43
C LEU A 7 0.08 28.15 -3.60
N LYS A 8 0.68 29.23 -4.11
CA LYS A 8 1.71 30.00 -3.38
C LYS A 8 1.17 30.57 -2.08
N GLU A 9 -0.08 31.07 -2.08
CA GLU A 9 -0.72 31.59 -0.87
C GLU A 9 -0.99 30.46 0.15
N ILE A 10 -1.46 29.30 -0.30
CA ILE A 10 -1.64 28.11 0.56
C ILE A 10 -0.29 27.74 1.19
N ASN A 11 0.77 27.67 0.42
CA ASN A 11 2.11 27.35 0.92
C ASN A 11 2.61 28.38 1.95
N ARG A 12 2.38 29.70 1.71
CA ARG A 12 2.71 30.75 2.69
C ARG A 12 1.97 30.53 4.02
N ARG A 13 0.70 30.11 3.96
CA ARG A 13 -0.08 29.78 5.17
C ARG A 13 0.46 28.55 5.87
N ILE A 14 0.88 27.51 5.15
CA ILE A 14 1.51 26.31 5.71
C ILE A 14 2.80 26.68 6.44
N VAL A 15 3.64 27.53 5.84
CA VAL A 15 4.89 28.01 6.46
C VAL A 15 4.57 28.76 7.79
N LYS A 16 3.62 29.71 7.77
CA LYS A 16 3.19 30.42 8.98
C LYS A 16 2.63 29.48 10.06
N LEU A 17 1.89 28.45 9.66
CA LEU A 17 1.36 27.45 10.57
C LEU A 17 2.51 26.65 11.22
N GLY A 18 3.49 26.24 10.44
CA GLY A 18 4.70 25.59 10.95
C GLY A 18 5.44 26.43 11.98
N GLU A 19 5.61 27.73 11.71
CA GLU A 19 6.20 28.68 12.65
C GLU A 19 5.39 28.80 13.96
N GLN A 20 4.07 28.93 13.83
CA GLN A 20 3.17 29.03 14.99
C GLN A 20 3.23 27.79 15.90
N PHE A 21 3.35 26.61 15.33
CA PHE A 21 3.39 25.35 16.07
C PHE A 21 4.81 24.81 16.30
N HIS A 22 5.83 25.57 15.93
CA HIS A 22 7.24 25.17 16.05
C HIS A 22 7.53 23.81 15.39
N LYS A 23 6.96 23.60 14.20
CA LYS A 23 7.17 22.39 13.38
C LYS A 23 7.95 22.72 12.12
N PRO A 24 8.94 21.88 11.75
CA PRO A 24 9.65 22.08 10.50
C PRO A 24 8.68 21.90 9.31
N VAL A 25 8.78 22.81 8.35
CA VAL A 25 8.09 22.72 7.07
C VAL A 25 9.11 22.35 6.01
N VAL A 26 8.77 21.45 5.10
CA VAL A 26 9.62 21.02 3.99
C VAL A 26 8.93 21.25 2.66
N ALA A 27 9.70 21.63 1.66
CA ALA A 27 9.26 21.72 0.27
C ALA A 27 9.35 20.34 -0.37
N THR A 28 8.28 19.94 -1.10
CA THR A 28 8.27 18.71 -1.89
C THR A 28 7.79 19.03 -3.30
N CYS A 29 8.17 18.23 -4.29
CA CYS A 29 7.72 18.38 -5.67
C CYS A 29 6.80 17.26 -6.15
N ASP A 30 6.40 16.34 -5.27
CA ASP A 30 5.44 15.25 -5.56
C ASP A 30 5.76 14.52 -6.88
N VAL A 31 7.01 14.05 -7.02
CA VAL A 31 7.54 13.49 -8.27
C VAL A 31 6.77 12.27 -8.74
N HIS A 32 6.25 12.32 -9.96
CA HIS A 32 5.58 11.22 -10.64
C HIS A 32 6.28 10.79 -11.93
N PHE A 33 7.16 11.63 -12.49
CA PHE A 33 7.95 11.32 -13.68
C PHE A 33 9.30 12.06 -13.63
N MET A 34 10.25 11.66 -14.47
CA MET A 34 11.62 12.16 -14.44
C MET A 34 11.77 13.52 -15.12
N ASP A 35 11.42 13.59 -16.37
CA ASP A 35 11.59 14.78 -17.20
C ASP A 35 10.25 15.43 -17.53
N PRO A 36 10.18 16.75 -17.76
CA PRO A 36 8.92 17.46 -18.08
C PRO A 36 8.11 16.84 -19.22
N GLN A 37 8.78 16.30 -20.25
CA GLN A 37 8.13 15.66 -21.39
C GLN A 37 7.50 14.29 -21.08
N ASP A 38 7.87 13.66 -19.97
CA ASP A 38 7.35 12.34 -19.56
C ASP A 38 5.91 12.44 -19.00
N GLU A 39 5.39 13.64 -18.82
CA GLU A 39 4.01 13.91 -18.46
C GLU A 39 3.04 13.14 -19.36
N ILE A 40 3.34 12.99 -20.65
CA ILE A 40 2.51 12.27 -21.60
C ILE A 40 2.24 10.81 -21.18
N TYR A 41 3.21 10.13 -20.60
CA TYR A 41 3.05 8.74 -20.14
C TYR A 41 2.07 8.65 -18.96
N ARG A 42 2.17 9.60 -18.03
CA ARG A 42 1.21 9.68 -16.91
C ARG A 42 -0.21 9.95 -17.40
N ARG A 43 -0.38 10.85 -18.35
CA ARG A 43 -1.67 11.17 -19.00
C ARG A 43 -2.28 9.92 -19.63
N ILE A 44 -1.50 9.16 -20.40
CA ILE A 44 -1.95 7.91 -21.03
C ILE A 44 -2.43 6.90 -19.97
N ILE A 45 -1.67 6.71 -18.90
CA ILE A 45 -2.01 5.77 -17.83
C ILE A 45 -3.28 6.22 -17.10
N MET A 46 -3.42 7.49 -16.79
CA MET A 46 -4.61 8.04 -16.12
C MET A 46 -5.86 7.92 -16.98
N THR A 47 -5.75 8.25 -18.25
CA THR A 47 -6.86 8.08 -19.24
C THR A 47 -7.27 6.60 -19.31
N GLY A 48 -6.31 5.69 -19.38
CA GLY A 48 -6.57 4.24 -19.40
C GLY A 48 -7.24 3.70 -18.13
N LYS A 49 -7.11 4.42 -17.01
CA LYS A 49 -7.76 4.10 -15.74
C LYS A 49 -9.10 4.83 -15.54
N GLY A 50 -9.53 5.66 -16.50
CA GLY A 50 -10.81 6.35 -16.47
C GLY A 50 -10.84 7.63 -15.61
N PHE A 51 -9.68 8.28 -15.39
CA PHE A 51 -9.65 9.60 -14.73
C PHE A 51 -10.11 10.69 -15.70
N ASP A 52 -11.12 11.45 -15.32
CA ASP A 52 -11.71 12.51 -16.14
C ASP A 52 -10.78 13.73 -16.30
N ASP A 53 -9.89 13.95 -15.35
CA ASP A 53 -8.92 15.05 -15.29
C ASP A 53 -7.52 14.67 -15.82
N ALA A 54 -7.41 13.59 -16.58
CA ALA A 54 -6.14 13.09 -17.09
C ALA A 54 -5.37 14.10 -17.95
N ASP A 55 -6.07 15.01 -18.62
CA ASP A 55 -5.48 16.08 -19.45
C ASP A 55 -5.01 17.30 -18.63
N GLU A 56 -5.38 17.40 -17.35
CA GLU A 56 -5.00 18.47 -16.44
C GLU A 56 -3.78 18.07 -15.59
N GLN A 57 -2.61 17.93 -16.24
CA GLN A 57 -1.41 17.49 -15.55
C GLN A 57 -0.68 18.65 -14.87
N ALA A 58 -0.37 18.46 -13.56
CA ALA A 58 0.54 19.32 -12.85
C ALA A 58 2.00 18.99 -13.22
N PRO A 59 2.97 19.93 -13.04
CA PRO A 59 4.37 19.75 -13.39
C PRO A 59 5.10 18.87 -12.34
N LEU A 60 4.76 17.59 -12.26
CA LEU A 60 5.21 16.63 -11.24
C LEU A 60 6.51 15.90 -11.63
N PHE A 61 7.43 16.60 -12.27
CA PHE A 61 8.74 16.04 -12.65
C PHE A 61 9.78 16.21 -11.53
N LEU A 62 10.85 15.43 -11.60
CA LEU A 62 11.97 15.52 -10.65
C LEU A 62 12.72 16.84 -10.86
N ARG A 63 12.86 17.62 -9.79
CA ARG A 63 13.61 18.87 -9.77
C ARG A 63 14.91 18.70 -9.02
N THR A 64 15.97 19.38 -9.51
CA THR A 64 17.22 19.55 -8.78
C THR A 64 17.03 20.49 -7.58
N THR A 65 18.04 20.57 -6.72
CA THR A 65 18.01 21.50 -5.59
C THR A 65 17.88 22.96 -6.05
N GLU A 66 18.59 23.32 -7.12
CA GLU A 66 18.57 24.66 -7.72
C GLU A 66 17.17 25.00 -8.24
N GLU A 67 16.56 24.08 -8.98
CA GLU A 67 15.18 24.24 -9.49
C GLU A 67 14.16 24.35 -8.34
N MET A 68 14.34 23.57 -7.27
CA MET A 68 13.47 23.68 -6.09
C MET A 68 13.63 25.04 -5.38
N LEU A 69 14.84 25.56 -5.27
CA LEU A 69 15.07 26.89 -4.71
C LEU A 69 14.44 27.99 -5.57
N GLU A 70 14.46 27.86 -6.89
CA GLU A 70 13.78 28.76 -7.81
C GLU A 70 12.26 28.70 -7.65
N GLU A 71 11.67 27.51 -7.63
CA GLU A 71 10.22 27.28 -7.44
C GLU A 71 9.71 27.91 -6.13
N PHE A 72 10.48 27.84 -5.05
CA PHE A 72 10.10 28.37 -3.75
C PHE A 72 10.64 29.79 -3.48
N SER A 73 11.25 30.46 -4.48
CA SER A 73 11.82 31.81 -4.36
C SER A 73 10.82 32.87 -3.87
N TYR A 74 9.53 32.68 -4.11
CA TYR A 74 8.45 33.57 -3.64
C TYR A 74 8.31 33.62 -2.09
N LEU A 75 8.96 32.72 -1.36
CA LEU A 75 9.06 32.78 0.11
C LEU A 75 10.21 33.68 0.61
N GLY A 76 11.07 34.17 -0.30
CA GLY A 76 12.34 34.81 0.00
C GLY A 76 13.47 33.79 0.15
N SER A 77 14.72 34.22 -0.13
CA SER A 77 15.86 33.30 -0.23
C SER A 77 16.14 32.51 1.04
N GLU A 78 16.07 33.15 2.20
CA GLU A 78 16.32 32.51 3.49
C GLU A 78 15.27 31.42 3.80
N LYS A 79 13.99 31.72 3.58
CA LYS A 79 12.90 30.76 3.81
C LYS A 79 12.90 29.65 2.77
N ALA A 80 13.21 29.95 1.52
CA ALA A 80 13.37 28.93 0.47
C ALA A 80 14.49 27.94 0.83
N GLU A 81 15.67 28.43 1.28
CA GLU A 81 16.75 27.57 1.73
C GLU A 81 16.36 26.74 2.96
N GLU A 82 15.63 27.34 3.90
CA GLU A 82 15.13 26.64 5.07
C GLU A 82 14.25 25.44 4.69
N VAL A 83 13.26 25.64 3.83
CA VAL A 83 12.27 24.59 3.50
C VAL A 83 12.77 23.57 2.47
N VAL A 84 13.69 23.98 1.57
CA VAL A 84 14.23 23.11 0.51
C VAL A 84 15.44 22.31 0.98
N ILE A 85 16.31 22.88 1.80
CA ILE A 85 17.60 22.28 2.18
C ILE A 85 17.66 21.96 3.67
N THR A 86 17.51 22.99 4.52
CA THR A 86 17.82 22.88 5.95
C THR A 86 16.87 21.93 6.66
N ASN A 87 15.56 22.11 6.49
CA ASN A 87 14.56 21.28 7.17
C ASN A 87 14.52 19.85 6.65
N PRO A 88 14.61 19.55 5.32
CA PRO A 88 14.74 18.18 4.84
C PRO A 88 15.95 17.45 5.43
N ARG A 89 17.10 18.10 5.55
CA ARG A 89 18.29 17.52 6.20
C ARG A 89 18.04 17.22 7.68
N LYS A 90 17.48 18.16 8.42
CA LYS A 90 17.12 17.95 9.84
C LYS A 90 16.20 16.75 10.02
N ILE A 91 15.20 16.58 9.15
CA ILE A 91 14.30 15.43 9.20
C ILE A 91 15.03 14.15 8.86
N SER A 92 15.89 14.17 7.84
CA SER A 92 16.71 13.00 7.47
C SER A 92 17.61 12.55 8.64
N ASP A 93 18.17 13.49 9.38
CA ASP A 93 19.04 13.20 10.53
C ASP A 93 18.27 12.61 11.73
N LEU A 94 16.94 12.79 11.78
CA LEU A 94 16.08 12.19 12.79
C LEU A 94 15.65 10.74 12.46
N VAL A 95 15.85 10.32 11.21
CA VAL A 95 15.44 8.98 10.75
C VAL A 95 16.42 7.93 11.25
N GLU A 96 15.93 6.99 12.01
CA GLU A 96 16.70 5.83 12.48
C GLU A 96 16.52 4.64 11.56
N LYS A 97 17.53 3.76 11.53
CA LYS A 97 17.42 2.50 10.80
C LYS A 97 16.46 1.57 11.52
N ILE A 98 15.31 1.34 10.95
CA ILE A 98 14.30 0.43 11.48
C ILE A 98 14.01 -0.72 10.50
N SER A 99 13.47 -1.82 11.02
CA SER A 99 12.86 -2.87 10.23
C SER A 99 11.34 -2.83 10.46
N PRO A 100 10.57 -2.18 9.57
CA PRO A 100 9.12 -1.98 9.76
C PRO A 100 8.33 -3.30 9.68
N ILE A 101 8.88 -4.31 9.01
CA ILE A 101 8.27 -5.62 8.88
C ILE A 101 9.07 -6.60 9.72
N ARG A 102 8.41 -7.28 10.67
CA ARG A 102 9.02 -8.34 11.45
C ARG A 102 9.49 -9.47 10.54
N ALA A 103 10.70 -9.96 10.81
CA ALA A 103 11.18 -11.17 10.13
C ALA A 103 10.34 -12.37 10.53
N GLY A 104 9.99 -13.23 9.56
CA GLY A 104 9.22 -14.45 9.77
C GLY A 104 7.76 -14.36 9.32
N LYS A 105 7.06 -15.47 9.49
CA LYS A 105 5.63 -15.62 9.19
C LYS A 105 4.89 -15.84 10.49
N PHE A 106 3.77 -15.14 10.66
CA PHE A 106 2.99 -15.18 11.91
C PHE A 106 1.52 -15.53 11.59
N PRO A 107 1.24 -16.77 11.13
CA PRO A 107 -0.13 -17.19 10.88
C PRO A 107 -0.90 -17.19 12.22
N PRO A 108 -2.22 -16.90 12.21
CA PRO A 108 -3.05 -17.04 13.38
C PRO A 108 -3.05 -18.50 13.85
N VAL A 109 -3.31 -18.71 15.13
CA VAL A 109 -3.42 -20.05 15.72
C VAL A 109 -4.90 -20.34 15.97
N ILE A 110 -5.39 -21.43 15.40
CA ILE A 110 -6.72 -21.99 15.69
C ILE A 110 -6.49 -23.40 16.23
N GLU A 111 -6.94 -23.63 17.46
CA GLU A 111 -6.80 -24.93 18.10
C GLU A 111 -7.49 -26.04 17.27
N ASP A 112 -6.86 -27.21 17.21
CA ASP A 112 -7.33 -28.36 16.44
C ASP A 112 -7.60 -28.09 14.95
N SER A 113 -6.94 -27.08 14.35
CA SER A 113 -7.14 -26.75 12.95
C SER A 113 -6.91 -27.93 12.00
N ASP A 114 -5.92 -28.76 12.28
CA ASP A 114 -5.58 -29.94 11.46
C ASP A 114 -6.73 -30.96 11.45
N LYS A 115 -7.26 -31.28 12.63
CA LYS A 115 -8.39 -32.21 12.79
C LYS A 115 -9.67 -31.63 12.18
N THR A 116 -9.89 -30.33 12.40
CA THR A 116 -11.08 -29.63 11.88
C THR A 116 -11.06 -29.61 10.36
N LEU A 117 -9.91 -29.31 9.74
CA LEU A 117 -9.78 -29.32 8.29
C LEU A 117 -10.07 -30.72 7.70
N ARG A 118 -9.45 -31.77 8.29
CA ARG A 118 -9.75 -33.16 7.88
C ARG A 118 -11.24 -33.46 7.94
N ARG A 119 -11.84 -33.19 9.08
CA ARG A 119 -13.30 -33.46 9.29
C ARG A 119 -14.12 -32.74 8.22
N ILE A 120 -13.96 -31.44 8.02
CA ILE A 120 -14.72 -30.66 7.02
C ILE A 120 -14.58 -31.26 5.61
N CYS A 121 -13.36 -31.63 5.23
CA CYS A 121 -13.12 -32.20 3.90
C CYS A 121 -13.73 -33.59 3.73
N TYR A 122 -13.64 -34.46 4.73
CA TYR A 122 -14.24 -35.78 4.68
C TYR A 122 -15.77 -35.75 4.76
N ASP A 123 -16.35 -34.92 5.64
CA ASP A 123 -17.78 -34.70 5.72
C ASP A 123 -18.34 -34.29 4.34
N ARG A 124 -17.66 -33.33 3.70
CA ARG A 124 -18.08 -32.88 2.37
C ARG A 124 -17.86 -33.92 1.27
N ALA A 125 -16.81 -34.72 1.35
CA ALA A 125 -16.63 -35.83 0.41
C ALA A 125 -17.70 -36.88 0.54
N HIS A 126 -18.09 -37.25 1.76
CA HIS A 126 -19.18 -38.20 2.00
C HIS A 126 -20.54 -37.65 1.54
N GLU A 127 -20.81 -36.36 1.70
CA GLU A 127 -22.03 -35.74 1.14
C GLU A 127 -22.12 -35.86 -0.38
N ILE A 128 -20.98 -35.76 -1.08
CA ILE A 128 -20.91 -35.76 -2.56
C ILE A 128 -20.89 -37.18 -3.11
N TYR A 129 -20.11 -38.09 -2.50
CA TYR A 129 -19.78 -39.39 -3.05
C TYR A 129 -20.42 -40.55 -2.29
N GLY A 130 -21.10 -40.31 -1.16
CA GLY A 130 -21.70 -41.33 -0.31
C GLY A 130 -20.78 -41.88 0.77
N GLU A 131 -21.26 -42.90 1.52
CA GLU A 131 -20.53 -43.45 2.67
C GLU A 131 -19.22 -44.12 2.26
N GLU A 132 -19.19 -44.81 1.13
CA GLU A 132 -17.98 -45.42 0.59
C GLU A 132 -17.35 -44.50 -0.44
N LEU A 133 -16.20 -43.87 -0.10
CA LEU A 133 -15.51 -42.98 -1.01
C LEU A 133 -14.77 -43.79 -2.10
N PRO A 134 -14.88 -43.40 -3.37
CA PRO A 134 -14.04 -43.99 -4.42
C PRO A 134 -12.57 -43.88 -4.06
N GLU A 135 -11.74 -44.88 -4.36
CA GLU A 135 -10.33 -44.93 -4.02
C GLU A 135 -9.57 -43.70 -4.55
N ILE A 136 -9.88 -43.25 -5.77
CA ILE A 136 -9.25 -42.04 -6.37
C ILE A 136 -9.54 -40.78 -5.55
N VAL A 137 -10.71 -40.66 -4.92
CA VAL A 137 -11.11 -39.52 -4.08
C VAL A 137 -10.40 -39.58 -2.73
N SER A 138 -10.45 -40.72 -2.05
CA SER A 138 -9.81 -40.91 -0.75
C SER A 138 -8.28 -40.74 -0.83
N ALA A 139 -7.63 -41.31 -1.85
CA ALA A 139 -6.21 -41.17 -2.07
C ALA A 139 -5.81 -39.71 -2.35
N ARG A 140 -6.63 -38.99 -3.11
CA ARG A 140 -6.37 -37.57 -3.39
C ARG A 140 -6.56 -36.71 -2.15
N LEU A 141 -7.63 -36.91 -1.37
CA LEU A 141 -7.84 -36.19 -0.11
C LEU A 141 -6.67 -36.37 0.84
N GLU A 142 -6.22 -37.60 1.06
CA GLU A 142 -5.09 -37.88 1.95
C GLU A 142 -3.83 -37.17 1.48
N ARG A 143 -3.53 -37.22 0.18
CA ARG A 143 -2.37 -36.54 -0.39
C ARG A 143 -2.41 -35.02 -0.15
N GLU A 144 -3.54 -34.38 -0.44
CA GLU A 144 -3.67 -32.92 -0.29
C GLU A 144 -3.66 -32.51 1.18
N LEU A 145 -4.45 -33.18 2.02
CA LEU A 145 -4.52 -32.86 3.45
C LEU A 145 -3.18 -33.06 4.15
N ASN A 146 -2.44 -34.13 3.82
CA ASN A 146 -1.11 -34.35 4.38
C ASN A 146 -0.14 -33.25 3.97
N SER A 147 -0.18 -32.78 2.72
CA SER A 147 0.64 -31.66 2.26
C SER A 147 0.30 -30.34 2.99
N ILE A 148 -0.98 -30.00 3.11
CA ILE A 148 -1.45 -28.78 3.77
C ILE A 148 -1.08 -28.79 5.26
N ILE A 149 -1.38 -29.90 5.96
CA ILE A 149 -1.19 -30.04 7.40
C ILE A 149 0.32 -30.08 7.75
N SER A 150 1.10 -30.90 7.06
CA SER A 150 2.53 -31.01 7.33
C SER A 150 3.31 -29.72 7.12
N ASN A 151 2.83 -28.84 6.26
CA ASN A 151 3.40 -27.51 6.04
C ASN A 151 2.81 -26.44 6.97
N GLY A 152 1.90 -26.77 7.88
CA GLY A 152 1.32 -25.84 8.85
C GLY A 152 0.30 -24.87 8.28
N TYR A 153 -0.35 -25.20 7.14
CA TYR A 153 -1.30 -24.31 6.46
C TYR A 153 -2.76 -24.58 6.76
N ALA A 154 -3.11 -25.57 7.59
CA ALA A 154 -4.51 -25.93 7.89
C ALA A 154 -5.33 -24.73 8.37
N VAL A 155 -4.78 -23.90 9.24
CA VAL A 155 -5.43 -22.69 9.75
C VAL A 155 -5.83 -21.72 8.64
N MET A 156 -5.00 -21.56 7.62
CA MET A 156 -5.26 -20.65 6.50
C MET A 156 -6.45 -21.16 5.65
N TYR A 157 -6.52 -22.47 5.43
CA TYR A 157 -7.64 -23.09 4.71
C TYR A 157 -8.95 -22.98 5.49
N ILE A 158 -8.93 -23.14 6.81
CA ILE A 158 -10.12 -22.95 7.66
C ILE A 158 -10.58 -21.50 7.62
N ILE A 159 -9.67 -20.53 7.69
CA ILE A 159 -10.02 -19.10 7.59
C ILE A 159 -10.65 -18.80 6.23
N ALA A 160 -10.03 -19.26 5.15
CA ALA A 160 -10.57 -19.06 3.80
C ALA A 160 -11.97 -19.68 3.66
N GLN A 161 -12.16 -20.91 4.12
CA GLN A 161 -13.47 -21.59 4.10
C GLN A 161 -14.52 -20.80 4.88
N LYS A 162 -14.20 -20.32 6.09
CA LYS A 162 -15.12 -19.53 6.91
C LYS A 162 -15.50 -18.20 6.25
N LEU A 163 -14.55 -17.52 5.61
CA LEU A 163 -14.80 -16.25 4.92
C LEU A 163 -15.74 -16.45 3.73
N VAL A 164 -15.47 -17.47 2.90
CA VAL A 164 -16.33 -17.78 1.75
C VAL A 164 -17.73 -18.22 2.21
N TRP A 165 -17.79 -19.06 3.23
CA TRP A 165 -19.07 -19.52 3.78
C TRP A 165 -19.90 -18.34 4.29
N LYS A 166 -19.29 -17.46 5.08
CA LYS A 166 -19.95 -16.27 5.63
C LYS A 166 -20.43 -15.32 4.53
N SER A 167 -19.62 -15.11 3.51
CA SER A 167 -20.01 -14.29 2.35
C SER A 167 -21.26 -14.87 1.64
N ASN A 168 -21.33 -16.19 1.48
CA ASN A 168 -22.49 -16.85 0.85
C ASN A 168 -23.75 -16.78 1.73
N GLU A 169 -23.62 -16.79 3.06
CA GLU A 169 -24.76 -16.62 3.98
C GLU A 169 -25.31 -15.20 3.98
N ASP A 170 -24.44 -14.22 3.82
CA ASP A 170 -24.83 -12.79 3.88
C ASP A 170 -25.40 -12.27 2.54
N GLY A 171 -25.21 -12.98 1.42
CA GLY A 171 -25.71 -12.64 0.09
C GLY A 171 -24.72 -11.89 -0.77
#